data_db1e7ed943bcd3f7a60e6d472c14f63b
#
_entry.id   db1e7ed943bcd3f7a60e6d472c14f63b
#
_cell.length_a   1.000
_cell.length_b   1.000
_cell.length_c   1.000
_cell.angle_alpha   90.00
_cell.angle_beta   90.00
_cell.angle_gamma   90.00
#
_symmetry.space_group_name_H-M   'P 1'
#
loop_
_entity.id
_entity.type
_entity.pdbx_description
1 polymer ?
#
loop_
_entity_poly.entity_id
_entity_poly.type
_entity_poly.pdbx_seq_one_letter_code
_entity_poly.pdbx_strand_id
1 'polypeptide(L)'
;MIHFLLPRIQPNIYKNIDYIEENEKKDPVISNSLFFYLFDIKNKIDIYEKEWNIYKKYTNPYEFIHTNIPMKKRCVCKYKPLSRSYFKMIELINFFQINMNSTLPIKTFHLAEGPGGFIEAVVKLRNRKDDSYIGMTLIDNENNSNIPGWKKSEIFLNENKNVILENGMDGTGNILSLDNFVYVNEMYGSSMDFITADGGFDFSLDFDNQEYNMTKLLYGQVVYALCMQKMGGSFILKVFDCFMQQTIDILAILSSFYEDVYITKPQTSRYANSEKYVVCKGFKQTTNHNFYPFLYNSFSKMVSNENPTKFVSNFLNIPLSYFFISKLEEYNAIFGQQQIEYIHTTITLIENKYKDFKIENLVKINIQKCIQWCIKYQIPYNNNITINTNTFLSSSSTPNFSFIGDSFGRHNDITPHSTGVVAPP
;
A
#
# COMPACT_ATOMS: atom_id res chain seq x y z
N MET A 1 3.35 11.48 6.92
CA MET A 1 3.45 10.19 6.21
C MET A 1 4.67 10.27 5.29
N ILE A 2 5.59 9.33 5.40
CA ILE A 2 6.78 9.28 4.51
C ILE A 2 6.30 8.85 3.13
N HIS A 3 6.76 9.53 2.09
CA HIS A 3 6.43 9.22 0.70
C HIS A 3 7.57 9.67 -0.22
N PHE A 4 7.72 8.97 -1.34
CA PHE A 4 8.75 9.23 -2.35
C PHE A 4 8.13 9.16 -3.73
N LEU A 5 8.47 10.15 -4.57
CA LEU A 5 8.09 10.16 -5.98
C LEU A 5 9.08 9.32 -6.79
N LEU A 6 8.58 8.32 -7.51
CA LEU A 6 9.41 7.53 -8.43
C LEU A 6 9.81 8.34 -9.67
N PRO A 7 11.00 8.11 -10.23
CA PRO A 7 11.39 8.70 -11.50
C PRO A 7 10.43 8.30 -12.62
N ARG A 8 10.13 9.25 -13.49
CA ARG A 8 9.28 8.99 -14.67
C ARG A 8 10.05 8.12 -15.67
N ILE A 9 9.32 7.20 -16.29
CA ILE A 9 9.83 6.32 -17.35
C ILE A 9 9.15 6.66 -18.68
N GLN A 10 9.83 6.35 -19.79
CA GLN A 10 9.31 6.63 -21.13
C GLN A 10 7.96 5.94 -21.36
N PRO A 11 6.98 6.62 -22.01
CA PRO A 11 5.61 6.12 -22.15
C PRO A 11 5.46 4.78 -22.88
N ASN A 12 6.41 4.43 -23.75
CA ASN A 12 6.32 3.26 -24.64
C ASN A 12 6.94 1.98 -24.05
N ILE A 13 7.25 1.94 -22.75
CA ILE A 13 7.84 0.75 -22.11
C ILE A 13 6.97 -0.49 -22.27
N TYR A 14 5.67 -0.33 -22.46
CA TYR A 14 4.72 -1.44 -22.62
C TYR A 14 5.09 -2.39 -23.77
N LYS A 15 5.81 -1.91 -24.80
CA LYS A 15 6.29 -2.74 -25.91
C LYS A 15 7.36 -3.77 -25.48
N ASN A 16 7.92 -3.58 -24.31
CA ASN A 16 8.94 -4.43 -23.70
C ASN A 16 8.39 -5.27 -22.54
N ILE A 17 7.07 -5.23 -22.32
CA ILE A 17 6.44 -6.09 -21.33
C ILE A 17 6.42 -7.51 -21.85
N ASP A 18 6.95 -8.43 -21.06
CA ASP A 18 6.90 -9.86 -21.30
C ASP A 18 6.90 -10.61 -19.95
N TYR A 19 6.60 -11.89 -19.97
CA TYR A 19 6.74 -12.79 -18.83
C TYR A 19 7.96 -13.66 -19.05
N ILE A 20 9.00 -13.46 -18.27
CA ILE A 20 10.29 -14.13 -18.39
C ILE A 20 10.48 -15.04 -17.18
N GLU A 21 10.82 -16.30 -17.44
CA GLU A 21 11.03 -17.33 -16.44
C GLU A 21 12.44 -17.89 -16.48
N GLU A 22 12.88 -18.39 -15.33
CA GLU A 22 14.15 -19.11 -15.18
C GLU A 22 13.97 -20.38 -14.37
N ASN A 23 14.98 -21.26 -14.42
CA ASN A 23 14.97 -22.52 -13.69
C ASN A 23 15.31 -22.37 -12.21
N GLU A 24 15.88 -21.23 -11.83
CA GLU A 24 16.29 -20.92 -10.47
C GLU A 24 15.64 -19.63 -10.01
N LYS A 25 15.29 -19.56 -8.72
CA LYS A 25 14.84 -18.34 -8.09
C LYS A 25 16.02 -17.38 -7.96
N LYS A 26 15.86 -16.16 -8.47
CA LYS A 26 16.90 -15.12 -8.35
C LYS A 26 16.96 -14.53 -6.96
N ASP A 27 18.16 -14.16 -6.56
CA ASP A 27 18.41 -13.33 -5.39
C ASP A 27 17.91 -11.89 -5.58
N PRO A 28 17.78 -11.11 -4.49
CA PRO A 28 17.53 -9.68 -4.57
C PRO A 28 18.55 -8.99 -5.48
N VAL A 29 18.07 -8.07 -6.32
CA VAL A 29 18.93 -7.36 -7.29
C VAL A 29 19.41 -6.00 -6.79
N ILE A 30 18.76 -5.46 -5.75
CA ILE A 30 19.13 -4.18 -5.13
C ILE A 30 19.14 -4.30 -3.61
N SER A 31 19.92 -3.42 -2.96
CA SER A 31 19.97 -3.30 -1.49
C SER A 31 20.24 -4.61 -0.74
N ASN A 32 21.10 -5.49 -1.27
CA ASN A 32 21.33 -6.85 -0.76
C ASN A 32 21.67 -6.89 0.73
N SER A 33 22.56 -6.02 1.21
CA SER A 33 22.92 -5.96 2.62
C SER A 33 21.74 -5.65 3.53
N LEU A 34 20.86 -4.74 3.09
CA LEU A 34 19.62 -4.40 3.81
C LEU A 34 18.64 -5.57 3.81
N PHE A 35 18.50 -6.26 2.68
CA PHE A 35 17.65 -7.45 2.56
C PHE A 35 18.07 -8.53 3.57
N PHE A 36 19.35 -8.91 3.59
CA PHE A 36 19.85 -9.94 4.52
C PHE A 36 19.73 -9.50 5.98
N TYR A 37 19.97 -8.22 6.28
CA TYR A 37 19.79 -7.72 7.64
C TYR A 37 18.31 -7.72 8.08
N LEU A 38 17.40 -7.37 7.18
CA LEU A 38 15.95 -7.48 7.45
C LEU A 38 15.51 -8.93 7.63
N PHE A 39 16.06 -9.85 6.83
CA PHE A 39 15.84 -11.29 6.97
C PHE A 39 16.25 -11.76 8.37
N ASP A 40 17.47 -11.47 8.79
CA ASP A 40 18.00 -11.87 10.09
C ASP A 40 17.19 -11.32 11.27
N ILE A 41 16.77 -10.05 11.19
CA ILE A 41 16.00 -9.46 12.28
C ILE A 41 14.54 -9.95 12.31
N LYS A 42 13.96 -10.29 11.16
CA LYS A 42 12.63 -10.92 11.08
C LYS A 42 12.64 -12.31 11.71
N ASN A 43 13.67 -13.12 11.44
CA ASN A 43 13.82 -14.46 12.03
C ASN A 43 13.92 -14.44 13.56
N LYS A 44 14.41 -13.34 14.15
CA LYS A 44 14.37 -13.17 15.61
C LYS A 44 12.95 -13.04 16.18
N ILE A 45 11.97 -12.66 15.36
CA ILE A 45 10.57 -12.58 15.79
C ILE A 45 10.04 -13.96 16.17
N ASP A 46 10.46 -15.01 15.49
CA ASP A 46 9.98 -16.38 15.71
C ASP A 46 10.31 -16.89 17.11
N ILE A 47 11.44 -16.41 17.68
CA ILE A 47 11.84 -16.72 19.06
C ILE A 47 10.77 -16.20 20.06
N TYR A 48 10.09 -15.11 19.71
CA TYR A 48 9.15 -14.41 20.56
C TYR A 48 7.70 -14.47 20.04
N GLU A 49 7.34 -15.44 19.23
CA GLU A 49 6.06 -15.51 18.50
C GLU A 49 4.83 -15.20 19.39
N LYS A 50 4.77 -15.78 20.60
CA LYS A 50 3.65 -15.60 21.54
C LYS A 50 3.58 -14.16 22.05
N GLU A 51 4.70 -13.60 22.48
CA GLU A 51 4.81 -12.25 23.02
C GLU A 51 4.70 -11.20 21.91
N TRP A 52 5.23 -11.48 20.72
CA TRP A 52 5.24 -10.58 19.57
C TRP A 52 3.84 -10.03 19.26
N ASN A 53 2.85 -10.92 19.23
CA ASN A 53 1.47 -10.56 18.92
C ASN A 53 0.84 -9.58 19.94
N ILE A 54 1.37 -9.51 21.14
CA ILE A 54 0.97 -8.59 22.19
C ILE A 54 1.76 -7.29 22.10
N TYR A 55 3.09 -7.39 22.10
CA TYR A 55 4.00 -6.24 22.27
C TYR A 55 4.06 -5.35 21.02
N LYS A 56 3.92 -5.91 19.80
CA LYS A 56 3.81 -5.11 18.56
C LYS A 56 2.65 -4.10 18.58
N LYS A 57 1.63 -4.31 19.44
CA LYS A 57 0.52 -3.35 19.61
C LYS A 57 0.93 -2.13 20.43
N TYR A 58 1.90 -2.27 21.34
CA TYR A 58 2.40 -1.16 22.14
C TYR A 58 3.40 -0.29 21.36
N THR A 59 4.17 -0.90 20.47
CA THR A 59 5.16 -0.18 19.66
C THR A 59 4.56 0.47 18.42
N ASN A 60 3.35 0.05 17.95
CA ASN A 60 2.66 0.70 16.85
C ASN A 60 1.88 1.94 17.30
N PRO A 61 2.26 3.17 16.90
CA PRO A 61 1.67 4.40 17.42
C PRO A 61 0.17 4.57 17.18
N TYR A 62 -0.37 3.96 16.12
CA TYR A 62 -1.76 4.13 15.68
C TYR A 62 -2.61 2.86 15.83
N GLU A 63 -2.10 1.85 16.56
CA GLU A 63 -2.82 0.58 16.76
C GLU A 63 -4.18 0.75 17.42
N PHE A 64 -4.27 1.65 18.41
CA PHE A 64 -5.47 1.82 19.20
C PHE A 64 -6.60 2.60 18.50
N ILE A 65 -6.41 3.03 17.27
CA ILE A 65 -7.52 3.53 16.44
C ILE A 65 -8.61 2.44 16.33
N HIS A 66 -8.22 1.18 16.09
CA HIS A 66 -9.11 0.06 15.79
C HIS A 66 -8.97 -1.12 16.77
N THR A 67 -7.84 -1.25 17.45
CA THR A 67 -7.61 -2.31 18.44
C THR A 67 -8.01 -1.81 19.84
N ASN A 68 -8.61 -2.69 20.65
CA ASN A 68 -8.96 -2.34 22.01
C ASN A 68 -7.72 -1.91 22.82
N ILE A 69 -7.88 -0.81 23.55
CA ILE A 69 -6.87 -0.31 24.45
C ILE A 69 -6.71 -1.32 25.60
N PRO A 70 -5.47 -1.62 26.04
CA PRO A 70 -5.23 -2.49 27.18
C PRO A 70 -6.08 -2.09 28.38
N MET A 71 -6.64 -3.07 29.07
CA MET A 71 -7.56 -2.90 30.22
C MET A 71 -8.89 -2.17 29.90
N LYS A 72 -9.13 -1.78 28.64
CA LYS A 72 -10.39 -1.16 28.21
C LYS A 72 -11.05 -1.98 27.10
N LYS A 73 -12.35 -2.23 27.18
CA LYS A 73 -13.11 -2.99 26.16
C LYS A 73 -13.50 -2.11 24.95
N ARG A 74 -12.66 -1.13 24.58
CA ARG A 74 -12.93 -0.18 23.47
C ARG A 74 -11.64 0.35 22.86
N CYS A 75 -11.73 0.69 21.59
CA CYS A 75 -10.69 1.41 20.83
C CYS A 75 -10.97 2.91 20.83
N VAL A 76 -10.03 3.70 20.24
CA VAL A 76 -10.19 5.16 20.16
C VAL A 76 -11.31 5.53 19.19
N CYS A 77 -11.35 4.94 18.01
CA CYS A 77 -12.39 5.22 17.01
C CYS A 77 -13.75 4.69 17.47
N LYS A 78 -14.82 5.51 17.30
CA LYS A 78 -16.20 5.04 17.50
C LYS A 78 -16.69 4.17 16.34
N TYR A 79 -16.21 4.46 15.15
CA TYR A 79 -16.60 3.74 13.95
C TYR A 79 -15.85 2.40 13.86
N LYS A 80 -16.57 1.35 13.55
CA LYS A 80 -16.03 -0.01 13.37
C LYS A 80 -16.18 -0.40 11.91
N PRO A 81 -15.16 -0.17 11.07
CA PRO A 81 -15.21 -0.53 9.67
C PRO A 81 -15.10 -2.05 9.46
N LEU A 82 -15.40 -2.49 8.24
CA LEU A 82 -15.29 -3.89 7.81
C LEU A 82 -13.89 -4.46 8.05
N SER A 83 -12.87 -3.63 7.83
CA SER A 83 -11.48 -3.99 8.14
C SER A 83 -10.65 -2.76 8.51
N ARG A 84 -9.47 -3.01 9.11
CA ARG A 84 -8.50 -1.93 9.43
C ARG A 84 -7.93 -1.23 8.20
N SER A 85 -8.04 -1.83 7.01
CA SER A 85 -7.59 -1.22 5.75
C SER A 85 -8.35 0.08 5.44
N TYR A 86 -9.58 0.22 5.91
CA TYR A 86 -10.36 1.46 5.88
C TYR A 86 -9.55 2.70 6.30
N PHE A 87 -8.87 2.62 7.45
CA PHE A 87 -8.11 3.76 7.98
C PHE A 87 -6.91 4.13 7.10
N LYS A 88 -6.27 3.13 6.50
CA LYS A 88 -5.17 3.35 5.55
C LYS A 88 -5.67 4.07 4.30
N MET A 89 -6.83 3.66 3.75
CA MET A 89 -7.41 4.30 2.58
C MET A 89 -7.82 5.75 2.87
N ILE A 90 -8.41 6.03 4.04
CA ILE A 90 -8.69 7.41 4.48
C ILE A 90 -7.43 8.27 4.47
N GLU A 91 -6.31 7.76 5.00
CA GLU A 91 -5.03 8.48 4.96
C GLU A 91 -4.54 8.75 3.54
N LEU A 92 -4.52 7.70 2.70
CA LEU A 92 -3.99 7.77 1.34
C LEU A 92 -4.79 8.76 0.48
N ILE A 93 -6.11 8.66 0.49
CA ILE A 93 -6.99 9.56 -0.27
C ILE A 93 -6.78 11.02 0.15
N ASN A 94 -6.80 11.29 1.45
CA ASN A 94 -6.66 12.66 1.94
C ASN A 94 -5.26 13.23 1.72
N PHE A 95 -4.21 12.42 1.96
CA PHE A 95 -2.83 12.90 1.83
C PHE A 95 -2.44 13.19 0.38
N PHE A 96 -2.77 12.29 -0.54
CA PHE A 96 -2.47 12.45 -1.96
C PHE A 96 -3.53 13.25 -2.72
N GLN A 97 -4.56 13.73 -2.02
CA GLN A 97 -5.66 14.50 -2.62
C GLN A 97 -6.24 13.78 -3.84
N ILE A 98 -6.50 12.49 -3.71
CA ILE A 98 -7.24 11.73 -4.72
C ILE A 98 -8.60 12.39 -4.88
N ASN A 99 -8.98 12.73 -6.11
CA ASN A 99 -10.14 13.58 -6.38
C ASN A 99 -11.48 12.92 -6.00
N MET A 100 -11.74 12.89 -4.69
CA MET A 100 -13.01 12.43 -4.13
C MET A 100 -14.07 13.55 -4.06
N ASN A 101 -13.69 14.80 -4.31
CA ASN A 101 -14.57 15.97 -4.22
C ASN A 101 -15.22 16.34 -5.56
N SER A 102 -15.04 15.53 -6.61
CA SER A 102 -15.74 15.75 -7.89
C SER A 102 -17.23 15.81 -7.68
N THR A 103 -17.88 16.82 -8.29
CA THR A 103 -19.35 16.94 -8.33
C THR A 103 -19.99 15.98 -9.33
N LEU A 104 -19.20 15.38 -10.22
CA LEU A 104 -19.65 14.39 -11.19
C LEU A 104 -19.62 12.99 -10.58
N PRO A 105 -20.53 12.10 -11.00
CA PRO A 105 -20.47 10.69 -10.66
C PRO A 105 -19.14 10.07 -11.07
N ILE A 106 -18.61 9.17 -10.24
CA ILE A 106 -17.39 8.42 -10.53
C ILE A 106 -17.66 6.91 -10.57
N LYS A 107 -16.81 6.21 -11.31
CA LYS A 107 -16.74 4.74 -11.31
C LYS A 107 -15.45 4.29 -10.66
N THR A 108 -15.54 3.37 -9.71
CA THR A 108 -14.35 2.84 -9.02
C THR A 108 -14.32 1.32 -9.11
N PHE A 109 -13.12 0.75 -9.12
CA PHE A 109 -12.94 -0.70 -9.10
C PHE A 109 -11.95 -1.10 -8.00
N HIS A 110 -12.31 -2.09 -7.19
CA HIS A 110 -11.56 -2.53 -6.01
C HIS A 110 -11.19 -4.00 -6.17
N LEU A 111 -9.90 -4.24 -6.44
CA LEU A 111 -9.32 -5.56 -6.72
C LEU A 111 -8.87 -6.25 -5.43
N ALA A 112 -9.17 -7.55 -5.31
CA ALA A 112 -8.82 -8.39 -4.16
C ALA A 112 -9.24 -7.75 -2.81
N GLU A 113 -10.45 -7.21 -2.77
CA GLU A 113 -10.90 -6.23 -1.79
C GLU A 113 -11.48 -6.84 -0.51
N GLY A 114 -11.85 -8.12 -0.51
CA GLY A 114 -12.51 -8.74 0.65
C GLY A 114 -11.80 -8.46 1.99
N PRO A 115 -12.48 -8.06 3.04
CA PRO A 115 -13.94 -7.91 3.21
C PRO A 115 -14.50 -6.51 2.88
N GLY A 116 -13.77 -5.61 2.21
CA GLY A 116 -14.32 -4.36 1.72
C GLY A 116 -13.88 -3.09 2.46
N GLY A 117 -12.71 -3.08 3.09
CA GLY A 117 -12.29 -1.90 3.87
C GLY A 117 -11.94 -0.68 3.02
N PHE A 118 -11.41 -0.86 1.80
CA PHE A 118 -11.09 0.24 0.91
C PHE A 118 -12.35 0.79 0.23
N ILE A 119 -13.21 -0.09 -0.29
CA ILE A 119 -14.47 0.32 -0.91
C ILE A 119 -15.36 1.05 0.09
N GLU A 120 -15.45 0.57 1.35
CA GLU A 120 -16.18 1.23 2.42
C GLU A 120 -15.66 2.66 2.69
N ALA A 121 -14.33 2.85 2.69
CA ALA A 121 -13.72 4.16 2.88
C ALA A 121 -14.08 5.12 1.73
N VAL A 122 -14.04 4.63 0.48
CA VAL A 122 -14.38 5.44 -0.71
C VAL A 122 -15.85 5.80 -0.72
N VAL A 123 -16.75 4.85 -0.49
CA VAL A 123 -18.20 5.07 -0.39
C VAL A 123 -18.51 6.13 0.66
N LYS A 124 -17.89 6.03 1.85
CA LYS A 124 -18.13 6.97 2.95
C LYS A 124 -17.60 8.38 2.68
N LEU A 125 -16.43 8.49 2.03
CA LEU A 125 -15.86 9.80 1.67
C LEU A 125 -16.67 10.48 0.57
N ARG A 126 -17.13 9.72 -0.40
CA ARG A 126 -17.95 10.23 -1.51
C ARG A 126 -19.39 10.52 -1.07
N ASN A 127 -19.99 9.66 -0.29
CA ASN A 127 -21.38 9.75 0.19
C ASN A 127 -22.38 10.11 -0.92
N ARG A 128 -22.25 9.48 -2.10
CA ARG A 128 -23.09 9.73 -3.29
C ARG A 128 -23.71 8.43 -3.79
N LYS A 129 -24.99 8.51 -4.14
CA LYS A 129 -25.78 7.36 -4.65
C LYS A 129 -25.67 7.16 -6.16
N ASP A 130 -25.23 8.19 -6.88
CA ASP A 130 -25.02 8.19 -8.33
C ASP A 130 -23.62 7.72 -8.76
N ASP A 131 -22.72 7.51 -7.81
CA ASP A 131 -21.44 6.83 -8.04
C ASP A 131 -21.65 5.33 -8.22
N SER A 132 -20.71 4.65 -8.90
CA SER A 132 -20.68 3.19 -9.04
C SER A 132 -19.37 2.64 -8.45
N TYR A 133 -19.48 1.71 -7.51
CA TYR A 133 -18.36 1.09 -6.82
C TYR A 133 -18.38 -0.41 -7.11
N ILE A 134 -17.37 -0.91 -7.82
CA ILE A 134 -17.24 -2.32 -8.17
C ILE A 134 -16.20 -2.97 -7.29
N GLY A 135 -16.54 -4.06 -6.62
CA GLY A 135 -15.62 -4.84 -5.79
C GLY A 135 -15.45 -6.25 -6.33
N MET A 136 -14.20 -6.68 -6.54
CA MET A 136 -13.87 -8.04 -6.95
C MET A 136 -12.94 -8.69 -5.94
N THR A 137 -13.29 -9.88 -5.49
CA THR A 137 -12.46 -10.67 -4.55
C THR A 137 -12.74 -12.15 -4.74
N LEU A 138 -11.76 -12.98 -4.42
CA LEU A 138 -11.91 -14.42 -4.47
C LEU A 138 -13.09 -14.87 -3.59
N ILE A 139 -13.97 -15.67 -4.19
CA ILE A 139 -15.14 -16.25 -3.52
C ILE A 139 -14.77 -17.66 -3.07
N ASP A 140 -15.00 -17.93 -1.81
CA ASP A 140 -14.78 -19.24 -1.23
C ASP A 140 -16.12 -19.96 -1.04
N ASN A 141 -16.33 -21.01 -1.80
CA ASN A 141 -17.49 -21.86 -1.71
C ASN A 141 -17.33 -22.99 -0.66
N GLU A 142 -16.11 -23.20 -0.15
CA GLU A 142 -15.76 -24.29 0.78
C GLU A 142 -15.66 -23.86 2.24
N ASN A 143 -16.04 -22.61 2.56
CA ASN A 143 -15.93 -22.04 3.92
C ASN A 143 -14.51 -21.98 4.50
N ASN A 144 -13.49 -21.82 3.64
CA ASN A 144 -12.12 -21.59 4.08
C ASN A 144 -12.03 -20.26 4.87
N SER A 145 -11.62 -20.34 6.14
CA SER A 145 -11.50 -19.15 7.01
C SER A 145 -10.43 -18.16 6.54
N ASN A 146 -9.48 -18.59 5.71
CA ASN A 146 -8.37 -17.75 5.21
C ASN A 146 -8.80 -16.89 4.02
N ILE A 147 -9.95 -17.18 3.40
CA ILE A 147 -10.51 -16.37 2.32
C ILE A 147 -11.62 -15.49 2.90
N PRO A 148 -11.38 -14.18 3.12
CA PRO A 148 -12.35 -13.32 3.78
C PRO A 148 -13.61 -13.12 2.94
N GLY A 149 -13.50 -13.05 1.60
CA GLY A 149 -14.62 -12.81 0.71
C GLY A 149 -15.47 -11.61 1.17
N TRP A 150 -16.76 -11.69 0.99
CA TRP A 150 -17.74 -10.67 1.42
C TRP A 150 -18.54 -11.08 2.67
N LYS A 151 -18.07 -12.09 3.41
CA LYS A 151 -18.80 -12.71 4.55
C LYS A 151 -19.21 -11.72 5.66
N LYS A 152 -18.46 -10.61 5.83
CA LYS A 152 -18.73 -9.59 6.86
C LYS A 152 -19.39 -8.34 6.31
N SER A 153 -19.73 -8.29 5.04
CA SER A 153 -20.09 -7.06 4.32
C SER A 153 -21.59 -6.93 4.06
N GLU A 154 -22.40 -7.88 4.47
CA GLU A 154 -23.83 -7.94 4.18
C GLU A 154 -24.58 -6.64 4.53
N ILE A 155 -24.39 -6.12 5.75
CA ILE A 155 -25.04 -4.87 6.18
C ILE A 155 -24.60 -3.72 5.28
N PHE A 156 -23.31 -3.58 5.05
CA PHE A 156 -22.74 -2.53 4.20
C PHE A 156 -23.29 -2.58 2.76
N LEU A 157 -23.37 -3.78 2.18
CA LEU A 157 -23.91 -4.00 0.81
C LEU A 157 -25.41 -3.71 0.75
N ASN A 158 -26.15 -4.01 1.81
CA ASN A 158 -27.58 -3.72 1.89
C ASN A 158 -27.87 -2.22 1.99
N GLU A 159 -27.02 -1.46 2.67
CA GLU A 159 -27.13 -0.01 2.81
C GLU A 159 -26.65 0.77 1.58
N ASN A 160 -25.76 0.16 0.76
CA ASN A 160 -25.10 0.80 -0.38
C ASN A 160 -25.36 0.01 -1.68
N LYS A 161 -26.54 0.17 -2.26
CA LYS A 161 -26.97 -0.58 -3.46
C LYS A 161 -26.20 -0.24 -4.74
N ASN A 162 -25.41 0.82 -4.72
CA ASN A 162 -24.48 1.21 -5.78
C ASN A 162 -23.08 0.59 -5.65
N VAL A 163 -22.91 -0.29 -4.65
CA VAL A 163 -21.78 -1.22 -4.57
C VAL A 163 -22.16 -2.52 -5.29
N ILE A 164 -21.40 -2.86 -6.32
CA ILE A 164 -21.62 -3.99 -7.22
C ILE A 164 -20.52 -5.02 -6.95
N LEU A 165 -20.89 -6.28 -6.75
CA LEU A 165 -19.93 -7.37 -6.63
C LEU A 165 -19.67 -7.97 -8.01
N GLU A 166 -18.42 -7.91 -8.44
CA GLU A 166 -17.96 -8.51 -9.68
C GLU A 166 -17.29 -9.87 -9.38
N ASN A 167 -17.78 -10.91 -10.01
CA ASN A 167 -17.31 -12.27 -9.76
C ASN A 167 -16.52 -12.86 -10.94
N GLY A 168 -16.41 -12.10 -12.05
CA GLY A 168 -15.77 -12.56 -13.27
C GLY A 168 -16.65 -13.51 -14.10
N MET A 169 -16.13 -13.97 -15.22
CA MET A 169 -16.80 -14.87 -16.14
C MET A 169 -17.11 -16.23 -15.53
N ASP A 170 -16.17 -16.75 -14.70
CA ASP A 170 -16.28 -18.05 -14.04
C ASP A 170 -17.01 -18.00 -12.68
N GLY A 171 -17.39 -16.82 -12.21
CA GLY A 171 -18.09 -16.61 -10.96
C GLY A 171 -17.22 -16.75 -9.70
N THR A 172 -15.91 -16.93 -9.82
CA THR A 172 -15.00 -17.16 -8.68
C THR A 172 -14.42 -15.91 -8.08
N GLY A 173 -14.46 -14.78 -8.80
CA GLY A 173 -13.76 -13.56 -8.41
C GLY A 173 -12.22 -13.68 -8.42
N ASN A 174 -11.69 -14.73 -9.04
CA ASN A 174 -10.26 -14.98 -9.13
C ASN A 174 -9.59 -14.06 -10.16
N ILE A 175 -8.79 -13.11 -9.71
CA ILE A 175 -8.05 -12.20 -10.60
C ILE A 175 -6.86 -12.86 -11.32
N LEU A 176 -6.51 -14.10 -10.99
CA LEU A 176 -5.50 -14.89 -11.70
C LEU A 176 -6.13 -15.83 -12.75
N SER A 177 -7.41 -15.63 -13.09
CA SER A 177 -8.08 -16.30 -14.20
C SER A 177 -8.00 -15.43 -15.46
N LEU A 178 -7.53 -16.02 -16.57
CA LEU A 178 -7.44 -15.33 -17.86
C LEU A 178 -8.84 -14.95 -18.39
N ASP A 179 -9.80 -15.85 -18.25
CA ASP A 179 -11.18 -15.62 -18.70
C ASP A 179 -11.83 -14.48 -17.94
N ASN A 180 -11.59 -14.39 -16.63
CA ASN A 180 -12.04 -13.28 -15.81
C ASN A 180 -11.40 -11.96 -16.24
N PHE A 181 -10.10 -11.98 -16.58
CA PHE A 181 -9.40 -10.79 -17.06
C PHE A 181 -10.00 -10.27 -18.38
N VAL A 182 -10.22 -11.16 -19.35
CA VAL A 182 -10.80 -10.81 -20.64
C VAL A 182 -12.20 -10.22 -20.43
N TYR A 183 -13.05 -10.90 -19.69
CA TYR A 183 -14.41 -10.46 -19.38
C TYR A 183 -14.44 -9.08 -18.69
N VAL A 184 -13.63 -8.90 -17.66
CA VAL A 184 -13.59 -7.62 -16.93
C VAL A 184 -13.06 -6.48 -17.81
N ASN A 185 -12.08 -6.77 -18.69
CA ASN A 185 -11.61 -5.79 -19.65
C ASN A 185 -12.69 -5.40 -20.68
N GLU A 186 -13.50 -6.33 -21.16
CA GLU A 186 -14.61 -6.05 -22.05
C GLU A 186 -15.69 -5.17 -21.40
N MET A 187 -16.00 -5.45 -20.13
CA MET A 187 -17.05 -4.74 -19.40
C MET A 187 -16.61 -3.36 -18.89
N TYR A 188 -15.36 -3.21 -18.51
CA TYR A 188 -14.89 -2.04 -17.74
C TYR A 188 -13.67 -1.34 -18.35
N GLY A 189 -13.17 -1.78 -19.50
CA GLY A 189 -11.96 -1.23 -20.12
C GLY A 189 -11.99 0.29 -20.26
N SER A 190 -10.91 0.94 -19.85
CA SER A 190 -10.68 2.40 -19.94
C SER A 190 -11.79 3.29 -19.34
N SER A 191 -12.53 2.79 -18.33
CA SER A 191 -13.72 3.49 -17.81
C SER A 191 -13.65 3.87 -16.32
N MET A 192 -12.70 3.36 -15.54
CA MET A 192 -12.62 3.57 -14.11
C MET A 192 -11.85 4.82 -13.73
N ASP A 193 -12.49 5.71 -12.97
CA ASP A 193 -11.86 6.95 -12.46
C ASP A 193 -10.87 6.66 -11.33
N PHE A 194 -11.17 5.68 -10.48
CA PHE A 194 -10.29 5.30 -9.36
C PHE A 194 -10.27 3.79 -9.18
N ILE A 195 -9.06 3.22 -9.04
CA ILE A 195 -8.86 1.79 -8.83
C ILE A 195 -8.05 1.58 -7.55
N THR A 196 -8.37 0.52 -6.81
CA THR A 196 -7.56 0.09 -5.65
C THR A 196 -7.27 -1.40 -5.72
N ALA A 197 -6.15 -1.82 -5.13
CA ALA A 197 -5.77 -3.21 -5.02
C ALA A 197 -5.09 -3.45 -3.66
N ASP A 198 -5.78 -4.19 -2.76
CA ASP A 198 -5.31 -4.54 -1.41
C ASP A 198 -5.06 -6.05 -1.27
N GLY A 199 -4.80 -6.75 -2.39
CA GLY A 199 -4.55 -8.18 -2.42
C GLY A 199 -3.37 -8.59 -1.54
N GLY A 200 -3.49 -9.73 -0.88
CA GLY A 200 -2.43 -10.30 -0.07
C GLY A 200 -2.82 -11.67 0.45
N PHE A 201 -1.82 -12.54 0.59
CA PHE A 201 -1.98 -13.81 1.27
C PHE A 201 -1.61 -13.67 2.75
N ASP A 202 -1.99 -14.65 3.55
CA ASP A 202 -1.47 -14.77 4.92
C ASP A 202 -0.07 -15.41 4.86
N PHE A 203 0.94 -14.60 5.14
CA PHE A 203 2.34 -15.02 5.16
C PHE A 203 2.85 -15.30 6.57
N SER A 204 1.97 -15.59 7.52
CA SER A 204 2.38 -15.87 8.91
C SER A 204 3.36 -17.04 9.05
N LEU A 205 3.45 -17.90 8.03
CA LEU A 205 4.33 -19.06 7.98
C LEU A 205 5.55 -18.90 7.04
N ASP A 206 5.60 -17.85 6.20
CA ASP A 206 6.68 -17.64 5.22
C ASP A 206 6.87 -16.14 4.90
N PHE A 207 7.33 -15.39 5.88
CA PHE A 207 7.63 -13.96 5.71
C PHE A 207 8.81 -13.69 4.78
N ASP A 208 9.71 -14.63 4.64
CA ASP A 208 10.96 -14.48 3.89
C ASP A 208 10.72 -14.44 2.39
N ASN A 209 9.74 -15.21 1.92
CA ASN A 209 9.38 -15.27 0.52
C ASN A 209 8.18 -14.38 0.15
N GLN A 210 7.77 -13.49 1.04
CA GLN A 210 6.57 -12.67 0.87
C GLN A 210 6.57 -11.88 -0.44
N GLU A 211 7.66 -11.20 -0.79
CA GLU A 211 7.77 -10.42 -2.02
C GLU A 211 7.61 -11.33 -3.26
N TYR A 212 8.34 -12.45 -3.27
CA TYR A 212 8.29 -13.39 -4.38
C TYR A 212 6.90 -14.06 -4.53
N ASN A 213 6.34 -14.56 -3.44
CA ASN A 213 5.05 -15.26 -3.45
C ASN A 213 3.89 -14.34 -3.85
N MET A 214 4.05 -13.02 -3.64
CA MET A 214 3.09 -12.00 -4.06
C MET A 214 3.18 -11.62 -5.54
N THR A 215 4.25 -11.97 -6.24
CA THR A 215 4.56 -11.46 -7.58
C THR A 215 3.42 -11.67 -8.58
N LYS A 216 2.87 -12.89 -8.68
CA LYS A 216 1.77 -13.19 -9.61
C LYS A 216 0.52 -12.36 -9.29
N LEU A 217 0.14 -12.29 -8.01
CA LEU A 217 -1.01 -11.52 -7.57
C LEU A 217 -0.81 -10.02 -7.80
N LEU A 218 0.38 -9.52 -7.52
CA LEU A 218 0.75 -8.11 -7.71
C LEU A 218 0.65 -7.73 -9.20
N TYR A 219 1.25 -8.54 -10.08
CA TYR A 219 1.21 -8.30 -11.52
C TYR A 219 -0.21 -8.40 -12.08
N GLY A 220 -0.99 -9.40 -11.66
CA GLY A 220 -2.41 -9.51 -12.04
C GLY A 220 -3.20 -8.25 -11.70
N GLN A 221 -3.07 -7.73 -10.46
CA GLN A 221 -3.74 -6.48 -10.05
C GLN A 221 -3.34 -5.29 -10.94
N VAL A 222 -2.06 -5.21 -11.32
CA VAL A 222 -1.56 -4.14 -12.20
C VAL A 222 -2.12 -4.26 -13.60
N VAL A 223 -2.15 -5.47 -14.17
CA VAL A 223 -2.70 -5.72 -15.52
C VAL A 223 -4.18 -5.32 -15.59
N TYR A 224 -4.99 -5.74 -14.62
CA TYR A 224 -6.39 -5.31 -14.51
C TYR A 224 -6.51 -3.78 -14.40
N ALA A 225 -5.75 -3.18 -13.47
CA ALA A 225 -5.82 -1.74 -13.25
C ALA A 225 -5.47 -0.94 -14.51
N LEU A 226 -4.38 -1.26 -15.20
CA LEU A 226 -3.97 -0.54 -16.41
C LEU A 226 -5.01 -0.66 -17.53
N CYS A 227 -5.64 -1.83 -17.69
CA CYS A 227 -6.64 -2.03 -18.74
C CYS A 227 -7.97 -1.32 -18.44
N MET A 228 -8.36 -1.21 -17.17
CA MET A 228 -9.62 -0.58 -16.77
C MET A 228 -9.51 0.93 -16.53
N GLN A 229 -8.30 1.46 -16.33
CA GLN A 229 -8.10 2.85 -15.91
C GLN A 229 -8.52 3.83 -17.00
N LYS A 230 -9.31 4.82 -16.62
CA LYS A 230 -9.65 5.98 -17.45
C LYS A 230 -8.51 7.01 -17.44
N MET A 231 -8.32 7.72 -18.54
CA MET A 231 -7.35 8.84 -18.62
C MET A 231 -7.57 9.85 -17.49
N GLY A 232 -6.47 10.26 -16.85
CA GLY A 232 -6.48 11.16 -15.68
C GLY A 232 -6.83 10.45 -14.37
N GLY A 233 -7.23 9.18 -14.40
CA GLY A 233 -7.59 8.41 -13.22
C GLY A 233 -6.42 8.11 -12.29
N SER A 234 -6.72 7.51 -11.14
CA SER A 234 -5.74 7.19 -10.09
C SER A 234 -5.84 5.73 -9.65
N PHE A 235 -4.69 5.16 -9.26
CA PHE A 235 -4.60 3.79 -8.79
C PHE A 235 -3.81 3.70 -7.48
N ILE A 236 -4.30 2.92 -6.52
CA ILE A 236 -3.60 2.61 -5.27
C ILE A 236 -3.38 1.11 -5.18
N LEU A 237 -2.12 0.70 -5.01
CA LEU A 237 -1.70 -0.69 -4.98
C LEU A 237 -0.94 -0.98 -3.69
N LYS A 238 -1.32 -2.03 -2.97
CA LYS A 238 -0.52 -2.55 -1.86
C LYS A 238 0.68 -3.33 -2.39
N VAL A 239 1.85 -3.01 -1.86
CA VAL A 239 3.10 -3.72 -2.10
C VAL A 239 3.78 -4.06 -0.78
N PHE A 240 4.72 -4.98 -0.83
CA PHE A 240 5.53 -5.33 0.32
C PHE A 240 6.97 -4.84 0.13
N ASP A 241 7.95 -5.73 0.17
CA ASP A 241 9.34 -5.37 -0.11
C ASP A 241 9.55 -5.08 -1.61
N CYS A 242 10.63 -4.39 -1.96
CA CYS A 242 10.96 -4.00 -3.32
C CYS A 242 12.46 -4.25 -3.58
N PHE A 243 12.89 -5.50 -3.42
CA PHE A 243 14.27 -5.94 -3.62
C PHE A 243 14.44 -6.77 -4.88
N MET A 244 13.35 -7.41 -5.35
CA MET A 244 13.36 -8.35 -6.46
C MET A 244 13.09 -7.63 -7.79
N GLN A 245 13.72 -8.13 -8.88
CA GLN A 245 13.57 -7.55 -10.22
C GLN A 245 12.12 -7.45 -10.68
N GLN A 246 11.29 -8.43 -10.35
CA GLN A 246 9.88 -8.47 -10.72
C GLN A 246 9.10 -7.27 -10.16
N THR A 247 9.31 -6.95 -8.89
CA THR A 247 8.67 -5.80 -8.22
C THR A 247 9.17 -4.49 -8.82
N ILE A 248 10.47 -4.42 -9.10
CA ILE A 248 11.11 -3.25 -9.72
C ILE A 248 10.54 -2.99 -11.11
N ASP A 249 10.38 -4.04 -11.93
CA ASP A 249 9.77 -3.95 -13.25
C ASP A 249 8.31 -3.45 -13.18
N ILE A 250 7.54 -3.96 -12.24
CA ILE A 250 6.15 -3.51 -12.00
C ILE A 250 6.11 -2.03 -11.64
N LEU A 251 6.99 -1.55 -10.77
CA LEU A 251 7.09 -0.14 -10.42
C LEU A 251 7.50 0.72 -11.61
N ALA A 252 8.39 0.22 -12.46
CA ALA A 252 8.80 0.88 -13.69
C ALA A 252 7.65 0.97 -14.70
N ILE A 253 6.89 -0.11 -14.88
CA ILE A 253 5.68 -0.13 -15.71
C ILE A 253 4.70 0.94 -15.21
N LEU A 254 4.37 0.98 -13.92
CA LEU A 254 3.47 1.99 -13.36
C LEU A 254 4.00 3.40 -13.60
N SER A 255 5.30 3.64 -13.40
CA SER A 255 5.94 4.96 -13.63
C SER A 255 5.89 5.41 -15.09
N SER A 256 5.71 4.48 -16.03
CA SER A 256 5.52 4.82 -17.45
C SER A 256 4.08 5.20 -17.78
N PHE A 257 3.09 4.60 -17.13
CA PHE A 257 1.68 4.78 -17.43
C PHE A 257 1.03 5.97 -16.70
N TYR A 258 1.57 6.40 -15.57
CA TYR A 258 1.03 7.51 -14.78
C TYR A 258 1.97 8.72 -14.79
N GLU A 259 1.40 9.89 -14.53
CA GLU A 259 2.19 11.12 -14.43
C GLU A 259 3.05 11.12 -13.17
N ASP A 260 2.46 10.76 -12.05
CA ASP A 260 3.13 10.70 -10.77
C ASP A 260 2.87 9.35 -10.10
N VAL A 261 3.94 8.69 -9.65
CA VAL A 261 3.89 7.43 -8.93
C VAL A 261 4.67 7.57 -7.63
N TYR A 262 4.00 7.40 -6.51
CA TYR A 262 4.59 7.53 -5.17
C TYR A 262 4.65 6.18 -4.49
N ILE A 263 5.72 5.92 -3.74
CA ILE A 263 5.78 4.86 -2.73
C ILE A 263 5.59 5.49 -1.35
N THR A 264 4.72 4.92 -0.53
CA THR A 264 4.40 5.47 0.79
C THR A 264 4.02 4.39 1.80
N LYS A 265 4.11 4.73 3.08
CA LYS A 265 3.62 3.89 4.18
C LYS A 265 2.66 4.70 5.05
N PRO A 266 1.35 4.35 5.08
CA PRO A 266 0.38 5.01 5.96
C PRO A 266 0.77 4.89 7.42
N GLN A 267 0.42 5.89 8.22
CA GLN A 267 0.68 5.89 9.67
C GLN A 267 -0.07 4.77 10.39
N THR A 268 -1.27 4.42 9.89
CA THR A 268 -2.09 3.30 10.41
C THR A 268 -1.61 1.92 9.97
N SER A 269 -0.64 1.83 9.05
CA SER A 269 0.10 0.59 8.79
C SER A 269 1.15 0.36 9.87
N ARG A 270 1.32 -0.89 10.34
CA ARG A 270 2.33 -1.21 11.35
C ARG A 270 3.73 -1.03 10.78
N TYR A 271 4.56 -0.26 11.47
CA TYR A 271 5.92 0.04 11.00
C TYR A 271 6.85 -1.18 10.98
N ALA A 272 6.59 -2.17 11.84
CA ALA A 272 7.39 -3.40 11.87
C ALA A 272 7.11 -4.37 10.70
N ASN A 273 6.11 -4.11 9.84
CA ASN A 273 5.85 -4.93 8.65
C ASN A 273 6.36 -4.25 7.37
N SER A 274 6.55 -5.05 6.32
CA SER A 274 7.01 -4.59 5.00
C SER A 274 5.95 -3.88 4.16
N GLU A 275 4.66 -3.93 4.56
CA GLU A 275 3.53 -3.35 3.81
C GLU A 275 3.75 -1.87 3.49
N LYS A 276 3.65 -1.53 2.22
CA LYS A 276 3.69 -0.19 1.63
C LYS A 276 2.58 -0.04 0.59
N TYR A 277 2.39 1.18 0.10
CA TYR A 277 1.42 1.47 -0.95
C TYR A 277 2.07 2.26 -2.08
N VAL A 278 1.77 1.87 -3.30
CA VAL A 278 2.08 2.64 -4.50
C VAL A 278 0.84 3.46 -4.84
N VAL A 279 1.00 4.77 -4.97
CA VAL A 279 -0.06 5.70 -5.32
C VAL A 279 0.25 6.31 -6.67
N CYS A 280 -0.54 5.95 -7.67
CA CYS A 280 -0.41 6.39 -9.06
C CYS A 280 -1.47 7.44 -9.37
N LYS A 281 -1.07 8.58 -9.95
CA LYS A 281 -1.95 9.70 -10.29
C LYS A 281 -1.76 10.10 -11.74
N GLY A 282 -2.87 10.43 -12.41
CA GLY A 282 -2.84 10.95 -13.76
C GLY A 282 -2.50 9.87 -14.80
N PHE A 283 -3.39 8.91 -15.01
CA PHE A 283 -3.21 7.90 -16.05
C PHE A 283 -3.14 8.54 -17.44
N LYS A 284 -2.09 8.22 -18.21
CA LYS A 284 -1.75 8.94 -19.45
C LYS A 284 -2.45 8.43 -20.71
N GLN A 285 -3.03 7.24 -20.67
CA GLN A 285 -3.59 6.62 -21.88
C GLN A 285 -5.10 6.89 -21.98
N THR A 286 -5.58 7.16 -23.20
CA THR A 286 -7.00 7.38 -23.49
C THR A 286 -7.78 6.07 -23.65
N THR A 287 -7.11 5.06 -24.22
CA THR A 287 -7.64 3.71 -24.41
C THR A 287 -6.57 2.67 -24.16
N ASN A 288 -6.97 1.43 -23.94
CA ASN A 288 -6.04 0.33 -23.70
C ASN A 288 -5.57 -0.39 -24.98
N HIS A 289 -6.10 -0.05 -26.16
CA HIS A 289 -5.86 -0.78 -27.43
C HIS A 289 -4.37 -0.96 -27.78
N ASN A 290 -3.53 0.05 -27.50
CA ASN A 290 -2.12 0.02 -27.88
C ASN A 290 -1.28 -0.92 -26.99
N PHE A 291 -1.64 -1.09 -25.72
CA PHE A 291 -0.83 -1.85 -24.77
C PHE A 291 -1.54 -3.13 -24.28
N TYR A 292 -2.83 -3.27 -24.46
CA TYR A 292 -3.58 -4.47 -24.11
C TYR A 292 -2.97 -5.77 -24.66
N PRO A 293 -2.56 -5.85 -25.95
CA PRO A 293 -1.98 -7.10 -26.47
C PRO A 293 -0.72 -7.56 -25.74
N PHE A 294 0.11 -6.62 -25.27
CA PHE A 294 1.34 -6.92 -24.53
C PHE A 294 1.01 -7.41 -23.10
N LEU A 295 0.08 -6.73 -22.43
CA LEU A 295 -0.39 -7.13 -21.10
C LEU A 295 -1.13 -8.48 -21.14
N TYR A 296 -2.01 -8.67 -22.12
CA TYR A 296 -2.71 -9.95 -22.31
C TYR A 296 -1.72 -11.11 -22.51
N ASN A 297 -0.74 -10.93 -23.40
CA ASN A 297 0.22 -11.97 -23.72
C ASN A 297 1.09 -12.34 -22.49
N SER A 298 1.63 -11.35 -21.80
CA SER A 298 2.45 -11.60 -20.61
C SER A 298 1.62 -12.21 -19.46
N PHE A 299 0.38 -11.71 -19.26
CA PHE A 299 -0.51 -12.26 -18.24
C PHE A 299 -0.96 -13.69 -18.57
N SER A 300 -1.32 -13.97 -19.83
CA SER A 300 -1.66 -15.31 -20.30
C SER A 300 -0.51 -16.31 -20.06
N LYS A 301 0.72 -15.95 -20.44
CA LYS A 301 1.92 -16.77 -20.14
C LYS A 301 2.06 -17.04 -18.65
N MET A 302 1.88 -16.01 -17.82
CA MET A 302 2.01 -16.12 -16.36
C MET A 302 1.00 -17.08 -15.74
N VAL A 303 -0.29 -16.96 -16.12
CA VAL A 303 -1.36 -17.79 -15.52
C VAL A 303 -1.41 -19.20 -16.07
N SER A 304 -0.92 -19.41 -17.30
CA SER A 304 -0.81 -20.73 -17.92
C SER A 304 0.41 -21.52 -17.44
N ASN A 305 1.34 -20.89 -16.72
CA ASN A 305 2.51 -21.57 -16.20
C ASN A 305 2.19 -22.31 -14.90
N GLU A 306 1.97 -23.61 -15.01
CA GLU A 306 1.76 -24.54 -13.89
C GLU A 306 3.06 -25.28 -13.49
N ASN A 307 4.19 -25.00 -14.15
CA ASN A 307 5.43 -25.72 -13.88
C ASN A 307 6.07 -25.24 -12.57
N PRO A 308 6.10 -26.05 -11.50
CA PRO A 308 6.63 -25.65 -10.19
C PRO A 308 8.15 -25.44 -10.18
N THR A 309 8.86 -25.87 -11.24
CA THR A 309 10.32 -25.68 -11.36
C THR A 309 10.71 -24.40 -12.09
N LYS A 310 9.73 -23.60 -12.51
CA LYS A 310 9.94 -22.34 -13.20
C LYS A 310 9.58 -21.16 -12.31
N PHE A 311 10.48 -20.21 -12.24
CA PHE A 311 10.37 -19.02 -11.39
C PHE A 311 10.30 -17.77 -12.28
N VAL A 312 9.34 -16.90 -12.03
CA VAL A 312 9.30 -15.60 -12.71
C VAL A 312 10.57 -14.80 -12.37
N SER A 313 11.25 -14.30 -13.38
CA SER A 313 12.44 -13.48 -13.21
C SER A 313 12.19 -12.00 -13.50
N ASN A 314 11.48 -11.69 -14.57
CA ASN A 314 11.27 -10.33 -15.06
C ASN A 314 9.89 -10.18 -15.71
N PHE A 315 9.39 -8.92 -15.72
CA PHE A 315 8.26 -8.48 -16.54
C PHE A 315 8.65 -7.50 -17.63
N LEU A 316 9.92 -7.12 -17.70
CA LEU A 316 10.48 -6.28 -18.76
C LEU A 316 11.69 -6.99 -19.40
N ASN A 317 11.78 -6.93 -20.74
CA ASN A 317 12.90 -7.47 -21.51
C ASN A 317 14.00 -6.43 -21.80
N ILE A 318 13.97 -5.30 -21.11
CA ILE A 318 14.96 -4.23 -21.21
C ILE A 318 15.51 -3.85 -19.82
N PRO A 319 16.78 -3.42 -19.75
CA PRO A 319 17.32 -2.93 -18.50
C PRO A 319 16.70 -1.57 -18.13
N LEU A 320 16.54 -1.34 -16.83
CA LEU A 320 16.11 -0.05 -16.29
C LEU A 320 17.29 0.90 -16.11
N SER A 321 17.01 2.21 -16.11
CA SER A 321 18.05 3.21 -15.90
C SER A 321 18.63 3.12 -14.49
N TYR A 322 19.94 3.33 -14.37
CA TYR A 322 20.63 3.38 -13.09
C TYR A 322 19.98 4.40 -12.12
N PHE A 323 19.52 5.53 -12.66
CA PHE A 323 18.82 6.55 -11.84
C PHE A 323 17.55 6.01 -11.18
N PHE A 324 16.75 5.22 -11.90
CA PHE A 324 15.54 4.60 -11.35
C PHE A 324 15.89 3.61 -10.22
N ILE A 325 16.89 2.77 -10.47
CA ILE A 325 17.39 1.77 -9.51
C ILE A 325 17.92 2.45 -8.24
N SER A 326 18.80 3.45 -8.38
CA SER A 326 19.38 4.18 -7.23
C SER A 326 18.31 4.86 -6.37
N LYS A 327 17.25 5.39 -6.99
CA LYS A 327 16.15 5.97 -6.21
C LYS A 327 15.37 4.92 -5.43
N LEU A 328 15.17 3.72 -5.97
CA LEU A 328 14.56 2.63 -5.23
C LEU A 328 15.44 2.15 -4.07
N GLU A 329 16.75 2.08 -4.26
CA GLU A 329 17.69 1.76 -3.17
C GLU A 329 17.63 2.78 -2.03
N GLU A 330 17.57 4.08 -2.36
CA GLU A 330 17.39 5.16 -1.38
C GLU A 330 16.09 4.98 -0.58
N TYR A 331 14.97 4.65 -1.26
CA TYR A 331 13.68 4.46 -0.61
C TYR A 331 13.64 3.20 0.24
N ASN A 332 14.23 2.10 -0.25
CA ASN A 332 14.38 0.87 0.51
C ASN A 332 15.18 1.10 1.78
N ALA A 333 16.27 1.89 1.74
CA ALA A 333 17.07 2.19 2.91
C ALA A 333 16.23 2.88 4.00
N ILE A 334 15.41 3.87 3.64
CA ILE A 334 14.58 4.61 4.60
C ILE A 334 13.46 3.75 5.19
N PHE A 335 12.72 3.01 4.35
CA PHE A 335 11.65 2.14 4.84
C PHE A 335 12.20 0.94 5.61
N GLY A 336 13.32 0.37 5.16
CA GLY A 336 13.98 -0.74 5.82
C GLY A 336 14.51 -0.35 7.20
N GLN A 337 15.17 0.81 7.31
CA GLN A 337 15.63 1.35 8.59
C GLN A 337 14.47 1.51 9.58
N GLN A 338 13.35 2.10 9.13
CA GLN A 338 12.16 2.23 9.97
C GLN A 338 11.65 0.86 10.43
N GLN A 339 11.57 -0.12 9.54
CA GLN A 339 11.10 -1.47 9.88
C GLN A 339 12.01 -2.13 10.92
N ILE A 340 13.32 -2.06 10.71
CA ILE A 340 14.35 -2.58 11.63
C ILE A 340 14.21 -1.96 13.03
N GLU A 341 14.09 -0.64 13.11
CA GLU A 341 13.92 0.08 14.37
C GLU A 341 12.70 -0.38 15.16
N TYR A 342 11.57 -0.56 14.47
CA TYR A 342 10.33 -0.99 15.14
C TYR A 342 10.36 -2.47 15.53
N ILE A 343 10.99 -3.34 14.74
CA ILE A 343 11.21 -4.75 15.14
C ILE A 343 12.12 -4.80 16.37
N HIS A 344 13.26 -4.14 16.31
CA HIS A 344 14.22 -4.10 17.41
C HIS A 344 13.62 -3.52 18.69
N THR A 345 12.88 -2.41 18.57
CA THR A 345 12.18 -1.79 19.71
C THR A 345 11.16 -2.76 20.34
N THR A 346 10.47 -3.53 19.52
CA THR A 346 9.49 -4.50 20.01
C THR A 346 10.16 -5.66 20.71
N ILE A 347 11.25 -6.21 20.16
CA ILE A 347 12.05 -7.27 20.80
C ILE A 347 12.62 -6.78 22.13
N THR A 348 13.24 -5.59 22.15
CA THR A 348 13.79 -4.99 23.37
C THR A 348 12.69 -4.77 24.43
N LEU A 349 11.47 -4.44 24.02
CA LEU A 349 10.36 -4.29 24.95
C LEU A 349 9.91 -5.64 25.54
N ILE A 350 9.95 -6.72 24.75
CA ILE A 350 9.68 -8.08 25.20
C ILE A 350 10.74 -8.54 26.21
N GLU A 351 12.01 -8.37 25.90
CA GLU A 351 13.12 -8.75 26.77
C GLU A 351 13.12 -8.02 28.11
N ASN A 352 12.64 -6.76 28.12
CA ASN A 352 12.53 -5.92 29.31
C ASN A 352 11.09 -5.86 29.88
N LYS A 353 10.33 -6.94 29.74
CA LYS A 353 8.88 -7.02 30.06
C LYS A 353 8.48 -6.63 31.49
N TYR A 354 9.41 -6.58 32.42
CA TYR A 354 9.15 -6.19 33.82
C TYR A 354 9.03 -4.68 34.05
N LYS A 355 9.13 -3.85 33.00
CA LYS A 355 9.03 -2.38 33.11
C LYS A 355 7.63 -1.90 32.72
N ASP A 356 6.60 -2.23 33.51
CA ASP A 356 5.20 -1.85 33.27
C ASP A 356 5.00 -0.35 32.99
N PHE A 357 5.76 0.50 33.70
CA PHE A 357 5.70 1.96 33.51
C PHE A 357 6.04 2.40 32.08
N LYS A 358 6.99 1.72 31.41
CA LYS A 358 7.34 2.04 30.00
C LYS A 358 6.19 1.70 29.07
N ILE A 359 5.51 0.57 29.29
CA ILE A 359 4.35 0.15 28.51
C ILE A 359 3.19 1.12 28.71
N GLU A 360 2.90 1.51 29.96
CA GLU A 360 1.84 2.49 30.26
C GLU A 360 2.08 3.82 29.56
N ASN A 361 3.30 4.32 29.56
CA ASN A 361 3.64 5.57 28.85
C ASN A 361 3.48 5.44 27.34
N LEU A 362 3.91 4.33 26.73
CA LEU A 362 3.69 4.07 25.30
C LEU A 362 2.20 4.05 24.98
N VAL A 363 1.39 3.36 25.78
CA VAL A 363 -0.07 3.30 25.59
C VAL A 363 -0.68 4.69 25.67
N LYS A 364 -0.28 5.53 26.65
CA LYS A 364 -0.76 6.92 26.80
C LYS A 364 -0.43 7.76 25.58
N ILE A 365 0.82 7.74 25.12
CA ILE A 365 1.28 8.47 23.95
C ILE A 365 0.53 8.00 22.69
N ASN A 366 0.39 6.71 22.50
CA ASN A 366 -0.30 6.13 21.34
C ASN A 366 -1.79 6.50 21.32
N ILE A 367 -2.47 6.51 22.46
CA ILE A 367 -3.87 6.97 22.56
C ILE A 367 -3.98 8.43 22.09
N GLN A 368 -3.07 9.31 22.53
CA GLN A 368 -3.07 10.72 22.10
C GLN A 368 -2.85 10.85 20.59
N LYS A 369 -1.89 10.11 20.03
CA LYS A 369 -1.66 10.08 18.57
C LYS A 369 -2.89 9.58 17.81
N CYS A 370 -3.57 8.56 18.32
CA CYS A 370 -4.80 8.04 17.73
C CYS A 370 -5.95 9.06 17.77
N ILE A 371 -6.09 9.81 18.87
CA ILE A 371 -7.08 10.89 18.98
C ILE A 371 -6.77 12.01 17.98
N GLN A 372 -5.52 12.46 17.91
CA GLN A 372 -5.09 13.48 16.95
C GLN A 372 -5.33 13.04 15.51
N TRP A 373 -5.06 11.76 15.20
CA TRP A 373 -5.36 11.16 13.91
C TRP A 373 -6.87 11.22 13.59
N CYS A 374 -7.73 10.82 14.54
CA CYS A 374 -9.17 10.89 14.37
C CYS A 374 -9.66 12.33 14.14
N ILE A 375 -9.12 13.30 14.87
CA ILE A 375 -9.43 14.73 14.67
C ILE A 375 -9.02 15.19 13.28
N LYS A 376 -7.78 14.87 12.86
CA LYS A 376 -7.24 15.27 11.56
C LYS A 376 -8.10 14.78 10.38
N TYR A 377 -8.59 13.56 10.47
CA TYR A 377 -9.38 12.94 9.40
C TYR A 377 -10.90 13.00 9.66
N GLN A 378 -11.34 13.78 10.66
CA GLN A 378 -12.76 13.98 11.01
C GLN A 378 -13.50 12.67 11.30
N ILE A 379 -12.82 11.70 11.90
CA ILE A 379 -13.39 10.42 12.29
C ILE A 379 -13.89 10.49 13.73
N PRO A 380 -15.15 10.11 14.02
CA PRO A 380 -15.70 10.13 15.38
C PRO A 380 -14.89 9.25 16.35
N TYR A 381 -14.55 9.79 17.52
CA TYR A 381 -13.78 9.08 18.54
C TYR A 381 -14.44 9.11 19.93
N ASN A 382 -13.98 8.26 20.82
CA ASN A 382 -14.52 8.11 22.17
C ASN A 382 -13.89 9.11 23.14
N ASN A 383 -14.60 10.17 23.50
CA ASN A 383 -14.12 11.28 24.38
C ASN A 383 -13.71 10.81 25.78
N ASN A 384 -14.36 9.76 26.32
CA ASN A 384 -14.09 9.24 27.68
C ASN A 384 -12.79 8.40 27.75
N ILE A 385 -11.96 8.44 26.73
CA ILE A 385 -10.64 7.80 26.72
C ILE A 385 -9.56 8.79 27.18
N THR A 386 -9.87 10.09 27.25
CA THR A 386 -8.92 11.12 27.73
C THR A 386 -8.43 10.73 29.12
N ILE A 387 -7.17 10.36 29.20
CA ILE A 387 -6.41 10.31 30.45
C ILE A 387 -6.28 11.75 30.89
N ASN A 388 -6.56 12.05 32.16
CA ASN A 388 -6.40 13.40 32.74
C ASN A 388 -5.10 14.02 32.26
N THR A 389 -5.19 14.93 31.29
CA THR A 389 -4.03 15.61 30.67
C THR A 389 -3.49 16.75 31.53
N ASN A 390 -4.08 16.99 32.70
CA ASN A 390 -3.70 18.11 33.55
C ASN A 390 -2.37 17.95 34.31
N THR A 391 -1.62 16.84 34.09
CA THR A 391 -0.34 16.62 34.76
C THR A 391 0.90 16.73 33.85
N PHE A 392 0.76 17.03 32.54
CA PHE A 392 1.87 16.93 31.59
C PHE A 392 2.32 18.24 30.93
N LEU A 393 1.78 19.39 31.33
CA LEU A 393 2.28 20.70 30.81
C LEU A 393 3.45 21.27 31.63
N SER A 394 3.99 20.57 32.62
CA SER A 394 5.06 21.08 33.49
C SER A 394 6.36 20.29 33.51
N SER A 395 6.60 19.34 32.60
CA SER A 395 7.93 18.76 32.44
C SER A 395 8.27 18.59 30.96
N SER A 396 8.86 19.64 30.42
CA SER A 396 9.55 19.66 29.15
C SER A 396 10.79 18.80 29.22
N SER A 397 10.70 17.56 28.81
CA SER A 397 11.81 16.78 28.29
C SER A 397 11.24 15.66 27.41
N THR A 398 10.83 16.04 26.19
CA THR A 398 10.70 15.10 25.08
C THR A 398 12.06 14.51 24.79
N PRO A 399 12.20 13.17 24.68
CA PRO A 399 13.35 12.64 23.96
C PRO A 399 13.23 13.17 22.54
N ASN A 400 14.14 14.06 22.16
CA ASN A 400 14.30 14.49 20.79
C ASN A 400 14.66 13.27 19.93
N PHE A 401 13.67 12.60 19.38
CA PHE A 401 13.82 11.88 18.13
C PHE A 401 13.80 12.97 17.04
N SER A 402 14.96 13.57 16.81
CA SER A 402 15.17 14.42 15.66
C SER A 402 15.08 13.56 14.43
N PHE A 403 13.91 13.58 13.80
CA PHE A 403 13.79 13.20 12.41
C PHE A 403 14.67 14.19 11.63
N ILE A 404 15.78 13.69 11.07
CA ILE A 404 16.50 14.37 10.01
C ILE A 404 15.56 14.30 8.79
N GLY A 405 14.68 15.30 8.64
CA GLY A 405 13.65 15.28 7.62
C GLY A 405 13.05 16.62 7.26
N ASP A 406 13.58 17.74 7.79
CA ASP A 406 13.12 19.09 7.44
C ASP A 406 14.29 20.04 7.20
N SER A 407 15.10 19.77 6.17
CA SER A 407 15.98 20.81 5.59
C SER A 407 16.46 20.44 4.19
N PHE A 408 15.56 20.35 3.23
CA PHE A 408 15.89 20.73 1.87
C PHE A 408 15.02 21.93 1.50
N GLY A 409 15.68 23.08 1.75
CA GLY A 409 15.14 24.39 1.64
C GLY A 409 14.68 24.71 0.23
N ARG A 410 13.71 25.56 0.21
CA ARG A 410 13.38 26.40 -0.92
C ARG A 410 14.63 27.16 -1.34
N HIS A 411 15.16 26.89 -2.51
CA HIS A 411 16.03 27.85 -3.19
C HIS A 411 15.15 28.96 -3.77
N ASN A 412 15.32 30.13 -3.17
CA ASN A 412 14.77 31.38 -3.65
C ASN A 412 15.40 31.72 -5.02
N ASP A 413 14.54 32.29 -5.85
CA ASP A 413 14.88 33.00 -7.09
C ASP A 413 16.05 33.96 -6.87
N ILE A 414 17.11 33.78 -7.66
CA ILE A 414 18.13 34.80 -7.87
C ILE A 414 17.90 35.38 -9.25
N THR A 415 17.35 36.58 -9.29
CA THR A 415 17.34 37.44 -10.48
C THR A 415 18.77 37.81 -10.86
N PRO A 416 19.14 37.81 -12.14
CA PRO A 416 20.46 38.28 -12.56
C PRO A 416 20.47 39.81 -12.65
N HIS A 417 21.29 40.45 -11.83
CA HIS A 417 21.70 41.84 -12.03
C HIS A 417 22.65 41.90 -13.26
N SER A 418 22.24 42.75 -14.19
CA SER A 418 23.04 43.22 -15.31
C SER A 418 24.22 44.07 -14.81
N THR A 419 25.44 43.64 -15.12
CA THR A 419 26.60 44.54 -15.21
C THR A 419 27.33 44.30 -16.49
N GLY A 420 27.31 45.30 -17.36
CA GLY A 420 28.06 45.33 -18.58
C GLY A 420 29.57 45.46 -18.30
N VAL A 421 30.38 44.77 -19.10
CA VAL A 421 31.78 45.09 -19.26
C VAL A 421 32.12 45.11 -20.76
N VAL A 422 32.67 46.25 -21.15
CA VAL A 422 33.18 46.64 -22.46
C VAL A 422 34.41 45.81 -22.82
N ALA A 423 34.51 45.40 -24.09
CA ALA A 423 35.73 44.90 -24.70
C ALA A 423 36.62 46.01 -25.20
N PRO A 424 37.95 45.87 -25.22
CA PRO A 424 38.88 46.51 -26.15
C PRO A 424 39.83 45.48 -26.80
N PRO A 425 40.62 45.93 -27.76
CA PRO A 425 40.29 46.16 -29.17
C PRO A 425 40.65 44.97 -30.06
#